data_a1484cea5d719705601673be4fc454c0
#
_entry.id   a1484cea5d719705601673be4fc454c0
#
_cell.length_a   1.000
_cell.length_b   1.000
_cell.length_c   1.000
_cell.angle_alpha   90.00
_cell.angle_beta   90.00
_cell.angle_gamma   90.00
#
_symmetry.space_group_name_H-M   'P 1'
#
loop_
_entity.id
_entity.type
_entity.pdbx_description
1 polymer ?
#
loop_
_entity_poly.entity_id
_entity_poly.type
_entity_poly.pdbx_seq_one_letter_code
_entity_poly.pdbx_strand_id
1 'polypeptide(L)' 'MNNKHLIISDELLSAFLDGNTSADDSMRVLKAAQHDKDLQEIIRIA' A
#
# COMPACT_ATOMS: atom_id res chain seq x y z
N MET A 1 -4.39 18.77 6.42
CA MET A 1 -4.17 18.32 6.21
C MET A 1 -4.25 17.35 5.97
N ASN A 2 -4.14 16.93 5.85
CA ASN A 2 -4.07 16.06 5.51
C ASN A 2 -4.64 15.01 5.58
N ASN A 3 -5.03 14.36 5.35
CA ASN A 3 -5.54 13.36 5.24
C ASN A 3 -4.87 12.25 5.09
N LYS A 4 -4.25 11.85 5.47
CA LYS A 4 -3.39 11.01 5.44
C LYS A 4 -3.60 9.73 5.98
N HIS A 5 -4.68 9.30 6.43
CA HIS A 5 -4.96 8.00 6.98
C HIS A 5 -4.89 6.90 5.93
N LEU A 6 -4.97 7.23 4.67
CA LEU A 6 -4.83 6.25 3.60
C LEU A 6 -3.48 6.30 2.93
N ILE A 7 -2.57 7.06 3.49
CA ILE A 7 -1.25 7.21 2.89
C ILE A 7 -0.37 6.02 3.25
N ILE A 8 0.20 5.43 2.23
CA ILE A 8 1.12 4.32 2.40
C ILE A 8 2.53 4.83 2.18
N SER A 9 3.39 4.67 3.16
CA SER A 9 4.76 5.14 3.04
C SER A 9 5.52 4.31 2.01
N ASP A 10 6.58 4.89 1.48
CA ASP A 10 7.42 4.16 0.53
C ASP A 10 8.01 2.91 1.17
N GLU A 11 8.36 3.01 2.44
CA GLU A 11 8.90 1.88 3.17
C GLU A 11 7.89 0.74 3.26
N LEU A 12 6.66 1.08 3.58
CA LEU A 12 5.63 0.06 3.71
C LEU A 12 5.33 -0.57 2.36
N LEU A 13 5.26 0.24 1.32
CA LEU A 13 4.99 -0.27 0.00
C LEU A 13 6.12 -1.20 -0.46
N SER A 14 7.36 -0.80 -0.23
CA SER A 14 8.50 -1.63 -0.59
C SER A 14 8.45 -2.97 0.14
N ALA A 15 8.15 -2.94 1.43
CA ALA A 15 8.07 -4.15 2.22
C ALA A 15 6.94 -5.05 1.71
N PHE A 16 5.83 -4.44 1.32
CA PHE A 16 4.71 -5.21 0.79
C PHE A 16 5.10 -5.93 -0.50
N LEU A 17 5.78 -5.22 -1.39
CA LEU A 17 6.19 -5.81 -2.66
C LEU A 17 7.23 -6.90 -2.48
N ASP A 18 8.03 -6.80 -1.42
CA ASP A 18 9.01 -7.83 -1.09
C ASP A 18 8.40 -9.01 -0.33
N GLY A 19 7.16 -8.90 0.08
CA GLY A 19 6.52 -9.95 0.84
C GLY A 19 6.92 -9.95 2.30
N ASN A 20 7.34 -8.80 2.82
CA ASN A 20 7.84 -8.68 4.18
C ASN A 20 6.91 -7.91 5.12
N THR A 21 5.62 -7.90 4.85
CA THR A 21 4.70 -7.18 5.71
C THR A 21 3.89 -8.16 6.55
N SER A 22 3.42 -7.69 7.70
CA SER A 22 2.48 -8.46 8.49
C SER A 22 1.13 -8.50 7.77
N ALA A 23 0.24 -9.37 8.26
CA ALA A 23 -1.09 -9.45 7.69
C ALA A 23 -1.83 -8.12 7.81
N ASP A 24 -1.67 -7.45 8.95
CA ASP A 24 -2.33 -6.16 9.15
C ASP A 24 -1.82 -5.12 8.17
N ASP A 25 -0.51 -5.06 7.99
CA ASP A 25 0.09 -4.10 7.08
C ASP A 25 -0.30 -4.40 5.64
N SER A 26 -0.33 -5.68 5.29
CA SER A 26 -0.76 -6.08 3.95
C SER A 26 -2.19 -5.62 3.68
N MET A 27 -3.06 -5.77 4.67
CA MET A 27 -4.44 -5.33 4.53
C MET A 27 -4.53 -3.83 4.34
N ARG A 28 -3.67 -3.08 5.03
CA ARG A 28 -3.65 -1.62 4.87
C ARG A 28 -3.32 -1.24 3.43
N VAL A 29 -2.31 -1.88 2.88
CA VAL A 29 -1.91 -1.58 1.51
C VAL A 29 -3.04 -1.93 0.55
N LEU A 30 -3.64 -3.09 0.71
CA LEU A 30 -4.71 -3.52 -0.18
C LEU A 30 -5.94 -2.61 -0.07
N LYS A 31 -6.26 -2.17 1.13
CA LYS A 31 -7.38 -1.25 1.31
C LYS A 31 -7.10 0.09 0.65
N ALA A 32 -5.89 0.59 0.83
CA ALA A 32 -5.52 1.85 0.19
C ALA A 32 -5.60 1.73 -1.32
N ALA A 33 -5.19 0.60 -1.85
CA ALA A 33 -5.21 0.38 -3.29
C ALA A 33 -6.63 0.39 -3.86
N GLN A 34 -7.62 0.01 -3.06
CA GLN A 34 -8.99 0.04 -3.52
C GLN A 34 -9.46 1.45 -3.83
N HIS A 35 -8.83 2.44 -3.24
CA HIS A 35 -9.20 3.84 -3.43
C HIS A 35 -8.17 4.64 -4.19
N ASP A 36 -7.10 3.98 -4.65
CA ASP A 36 -6.00 4.69 -5.29
C ASP A 36 -5.54 3.89 -6.51
N LYS A 37 -5.87 4.39 -7.67
CA LYS A 37 -5.56 3.69 -8.91
C LYS A 37 -4.06 3.61 -9.16
N ASP A 38 -3.34 4.64 -8.77
CA ASP A 38 -1.90 4.64 -8.96
C ASP A 38 -1.27 3.50 -8.16
N LEU A 39 -1.75 3.33 -6.93
CA LEU A 39 -1.24 2.26 -6.08
C LEU A 39 -1.60 0.90 -6.65
N GLN A 40 -2.81 0.76 -7.20
CA GLN A 40 -3.20 -0.48 -7.86
C GLN A 40 -2.26 -0.81 -9.00
N GLU A 41 -1.91 0.19 -9.79
CA GLU A 41 -1.02 -0.02 -10.93
C GLU A 41 0.35 -0.49 -10.47
N ILE A 42 0.87 0.12 -9.42
CA ILE A 42 2.18 -0.24 -8.91
C ILE A 42 2.17 -1.70 -8.46
N ILE A 43 1.15 -2.09 -7.72
CA ILE A 43 1.05 -3.44 -7.20
C ILE A 43 0.89 -4.44 -8.34
N ARG A 44 0.11 -4.09 -9.34
CA ARG A 44 -0.15 -4.98 -10.45
C ARG A 44 1.08 -5.21 -11.31
N ILE A 45 1.86 -4.17 -11.51
CA ILE A 45 3.05 -4.25 -12.33
C ILE A 45 4.16 -5.01 -11.61
N ALA A 46 4.24 -4.82 -10.32
CA ALA A 46 5.26 -5.49 -9.54
C ALA A 46 4.99 -6.99 -9.45
#